data_bbc181f633942c702323a3df880f4aa6
#
_entry.id   bbc181f633942c702323a3df880f4aa6
#
_cell.length_a   1.000
_cell.length_b   1.000
_cell.length_c   1.000
_cell.angle_alpha   90.00
_cell.angle_beta   90.00
_cell.angle_gamma   90.00
#
_symmetry.space_group_name_H-M   'P 1'
#
loop_
_entity.id
_entity.type
_entity.pdbx_description
1 polymer ?
#
loop_
_entity_poly.entity_id
_entity_poly.type
_entity_poly.pdbx_seq_one_letter_code
_entity_poly.pdbx_strand_id
1 'polypeptide(L)' 'MKGYPTQTGYMGYIPNEGYVLFATENDYKEYWEVQYGN' A
#
# COMPACT_ATOMS: atom_id res chain seq x y z
N MET A 1 0.31 -1.30 8.97
CA MET A 1 -0.16 -1.02 7.60
C MET A 1 -1.63 -0.68 7.61
N LYS A 2 -2.04 0.20 6.75
CA LYS A 2 -3.40 0.68 6.75
C LYS A 2 -3.88 0.82 5.31
N GLY A 3 -5.00 0.21 4.98
CA GLY A 3 -5.49 0.28 3.61
C GLY A 3 -6.78 -0.47 3.44
N TYR A 4 -7.28 -0.47 2.21
CA TYR A 4 -8.55 -1.14 1.90
C TYR A 4 -8.59 -1.47 0.41
N PRO A 5 -9.32 -2.52 0.05
CA PRO A 5 -9.44 -2.89 -1.36
C PRO A 5 -10.38 -1.94 -2.10
N THR A 6 -10.12 -1.77 -3.39
CA THR A 6 -10.97 -0.98 -4.26
C THR A 6 -11.30 -1.79 -5.50
N GLN A 7 -12.14 -1.24 -6.36
CA GLN A 7 -12.49 -1.94 -7.58
C GLN A 7 -11.33 -2.06 -8.54
N THR A 8 -10.38 -1.13 -8.48
CA THR A 8 -9.27 -1.13 -9.42
C THR A 8 -7.97 -1.59 -8.81
N GLY A 9 -7.96 -1.89 -7.52
CA GLY A 9 -6.75 -2.32 -6.87
C GLY A 9 -6.86 -2.22 -5.36
N TYR A 10 -5.79 -1.77 -4.74
CA TYR A 10 -5.74 -1.66 -3.30
C TYR A 10 -5.21 -0.29 -2.90
N MET A 11 -5.94 0.39 -2.05
CA MET A 11 -5.52 1.70 -1.55
C MET A 11 -4.73 1.52 -0.28
N GLY A 12 -3.43 1.79 -0.33
CA GLY A 12 -2.56 1.63 0.82
C GLY A 12 -2.08 2.96 1.36
N TYR A 13 -2.07 3.10 2.66
CA TYR A 13 -1.64 4.34 3.28
C TYR A 13 -0.12 4.37 3.44
N ILE A 14 0.49 5.45 3.01
CA ILE A 14 1.92 5.67 3.13
C ILE A 14 2.12 6.91 4.00
N PRO A 15 2.86 6.79 5.13
CA PRO A 15 3.11 7.97 5.95
C PRO A 15 3.75 9.08 5.12
N ASN A 16 3.30 10.30 5.34
CA ASN A 16 3.75 11.51 4.65
C ASN A 16 3.29 11.64 3.21
N GLU A 17 2.60 10.63 2.67
CA GLU A 17 2.12 10.70 1.29
C GLU A 17 0.61 10.53 1.20
N GLY A 18 0.00 9.87 2.18
CA GLY A 18 -1.41 9.60 2.14
C GLY A 18 -1.71 8.29 1.45
N TYR A 19 -2.93 8.12 0.96
CA TYR A 19 -3.33 6.88 0.31
C TYR A 19 -2.81 6.82 -1.13
N VAL A 20 -2.22 5.70 -1.48
CA VAL A 20 -1.68 5.46 -2.81
C VAL A 20 -2.34 4.21 -3.37
N LEU A 21 -2.73 4.24 -4.64
CA LEU A 21 -3.37 3.10 -5.29
C LEU A 21 -2.32 2.12 -5.78
N PHE A 22 -2.44 0.88 -5.33
CA PHE A 22 -1.59 -0.22 -5.76
C PHE A 22 -2.43 -1.19 -6.59
N ALA A 23 -1.77 -1.95 -7.45
CA ALA A 23 -2.48 -2.92 -8.26
C ALA A 23 -3.12 -4.01 -7.40
N THR A 24 -2.42 -4.45 -6.36
CA THR A 24 -2.92 -5.47 -5.46
C THR A 24 -2.45 -5.17 -4.05
N GLU A 25 -3.08 -5.84 -3.08
CA GLU A 25 -2.63 -5.73 -1.69
C GLU A 25 -1.20 -6.23 -1.54
N ASN A 26 -0.84 -7.26 -2.28
CA ASN A 26 0.50 -7.80 -2.20
C ASN A 26 1.54 -6.79 -2.66
N ASP A 27 1.23 -6.01 -3.68
CA ASP A 27 2.11 -4.95 -4.13
C ASP A 27 2.33 -3.92 -3.02
N TYR A 28 1.29 -3.58 -2.30
CA TYR A 28 1.41 -2.66 -1.18
C TYR A 28 2.30 -3.25 -0.09
N LYS A 29 2.11 -4.52 0.22
CA LYS A 29 2.93 -5.17 1.23
C LYS A 29 4.40 -5.16 0.85
N GLU A 30 4.70 -5.45 -0.41
CA GLU A 30 6.08 -5.44 -0.89
C GLU A 30 6.68 -4.05 -0.79
N TYR A 31 5.92 -3.05 -1.20
CA TYR A 31 6.39 -1.69 -1.09
C TYR A 31 6.71 -1.33 0.37
N TRP A 32 5.82 -1.72 1.26
CA TRP A 32 6.00 -1.43 2.69
C TRP A 32 7.26 -2.08 3.22
N GLU A 33 7.51 -3.34 2.85
CA GLU A 33 8.69 -4.05 3.31
C GLU A 33 9.96 -3.39 2.82
N VAL A 34 9.98 -2.97 1.57
CA VAL A 34 11.16 -2.32 1.01
C VAL A 34 11.43 -1.00 1.70
N GLN A 35 10.38 -0.24 2.01
CA GLN A 35 10.56 1.10 2.57
C GLN A 35 10.73 1.08 4.07
N TYR A 36 10.03 0.21 4.78
CA TYR A 36 9.97 0.27 6.23
C TYR A 36 10.33 -1.03 6.92
N GLY A 37 10.32 -2.12 6.21
CA GLY A 37 10.69 -3.38 6.79
C GLY A 37 12.17 -3.48 6.97
N ASN A 38 12.59 -4.47 7.69
CA ASN A 38 14.00 -4.61 7.85
C ASN A 38 14.55 -5.80 7.22
#